data_826c8df3cf3b8c083fb4b649a7f61f63
#
_entry.id   826c8df3cf3b8c083fb4b649a7f61f63
#
_cell.length_a   1.000
_cell.length_b   1.000
_cell.length_c   1.000
_cell.angle_alpha   90.00
_cell.angle_beta   90.00
_cell.angle_gamma   90.00
#
_symmetry.space_group_name_H-M   'P 1'
#
loop_
_entity.id
_entity.type
_entity.pdbx_description
1 polymer ?
#
loop_
_entity_poly.entity_id
_entity_poly.type
_entity_poly.pdbx_seq_one_letter_code
_entity_poly.pdbx_strand_id
1 'polypeptide(L)'
;FDVAHTSALTRAQITLQTILEELGQTDIPVHKTWRLNERHYGGLTGLNKTETAAKHGEAQVQIWRRSFDVPPPPLEESSEFYKIIMDDPRYAVEPSKDEFPLFESLKLTIQRTLPYWNDVIVPQIKEVKSILIAAHGNSLRGIVKHLDNMSEDAIMGLNLPTGIPFVLSSMKI
;
A
#
# COMPACT_ATOMS: atom_id res chain seq x y z
N PHE A 1 -14.68 -16.49 0.20
CA PHE A 1 -14.67 -15.13 -0.33
C PHE A 1 -15.27 -15.11 -1.73
N ASP A 2 -15.86 -13.98 -2.13
CA ASP A 2 -16.47 -13.80 -3.44
C ASP A 2 -15.54 -13.09 -4.43
N VAL A 3 -14.63 -12.29 -3.90
CA VAL A 3 -13.66 -11.52 -4.68
C VAL A 3 -12.43 -11.19 -3.83
N ALA A 4 -11.28 -11.07 -4.47
CA ALA A 4 -10.05 -10.67 -3.82
C ALA A 4 -9.39 -9.47 -4.50
N HIS A 5 -8.73 -8.63 -3.71
CA HIS A 5 -7.95 -7.49 -4.16
C HIS A 5 -6.52 -7.57 -3.64
N THR A 6 -5.56 -7.19 -4.49
CA THR A 6 -4.17 -7.12 -4.10
C THR A 6 -3.43 -6.01 -4.84
N SER A 7 -2.20 -5.75 -4.42
CA SER A 7 -1.35 -4.75 -5.07
C SER A 7 -0.71 -5.26 -6.36
N ALA A 8 -0.06 -4.37 -7.09
CA ALA A 8 0.80 -4.71 -8.22
C ALA A 8 2.11 -5.40 -7.77
N LEU A 9 2.47 -5.35 -6.49
CA LEU A 9 3.74 -5.89 -5.99
C LEU A 9 3.67 -7.40 -5.76
N THR A 10 4.64 -8.12 -6.29
CA THR A 10 4.71 -9.59 -6.30
C THR A 10 4.54 -10.22 -4.91
N ARG A 11 5.13 -9.64 -3.86
CA ARG A 11 5.03 -10.19 -2.49
C ARG A 11 3.59 -10.25 -1.96
N ALA A 12 2.76 -9.26 -2.28
CA ALA A 12 1.35 -9.28 -1.89
C ALA A 12 0.53 -10.27 -2.73
N GLN A 13 0.85 -10.38 -4.02
CA GLN A 13 0.21 -11.35 -4.91
C GLN A 13 0.51 -12.79 -4.49
N ILE A 14 1.76 -13.09 -4.10
CA ILE A 14 2.13 -14.42 -3.57
C ILE A 14 1.38 -14.68 -2.26
N THR A 15 1.32 -13.71 -1.34
CA THR A 15 0.54 -13.85 -0.10
C THR A 15 -0.92 -14.17 -0.41
N LEU A 16 -1.55 -13.44 -1.32
CA LEU A 16 -2.94 -13.71 -1.71
C LEU A 16 -3.09 -15.10 -2.31
N GLN A 17 -2.22 -15.46 -3.26
CA GLN A 17 -2.26 -16.77 -3.91
C GLN A 17 -2.17 -17.89 -2.87
N THR A 18 -1.21 -17.83 -1.95
CA THR A 18 -1.06 -18.83 -0.88
C THR A 18 -2.31 -18.95 -0.02
N ILE A 19 -2.94 -17.81 0.34
CA ILE A 19 -4.19 -17.82 1.11
C ILE A 19 -5.31 -18.51 0.31
N LEU A 20 -5.48 -18.18 -0.97
CA LEU A 20 -6.53 -18.76 -1.80
C LEU A 20 -6.32 -20.26 -2.05
N GLU A 21 -5.08 -20.71 -2.20
CA GLU A 21 -4.72 -22.13 -2.31
C GLU A 21 -5.08 -22.90 -1.03
N GLU A 22 -4.70 -22.38 0.13
CA GLU A 22 -5.03 -23.00 1.43
C GLU A 22 -6.54 -23.05 1.71
N LEU A 23 -7.28 -22.06 1.21
CA LEU A 23 -8.75 -22.02 1.33
C LEU A 23 -9.47 -22.86 0.28
N GLY A 24 -8.77 -23.38 -0.74
CA GLY A 24 -9.39 -24.04 -1.90
C GLY A 24 -10.28 -23.10 -2.72
N GLN A 25 -9.97 -21.80 -2.80
CA GLN A 25 -10.74 -20.76 -3.47
C GLN A 25 -9.97 -20.08 -4.61
N THR A 26 -9.26 -20.87 -5.42
CA THR A 26 -8.39 -20.36 -6.49
C THR A 26 -9.13 -19.74 -7.69
N ASP A 27 -10.44 -20.00 -7.80
CA ASP A 27 -11.25 -19.61 -8.96
C ASP A 27 -12.01 -18.28 -8.76
N ILE A 28 -11.88 -17.62 -7.62
CA ILE A 28 -12.53 -16.34 -7.39
C ILE A 28 -11.87 -15.21 -8.19
N PRO A 29 -12.62 -14.16 -8.59
CA PRO A 29 -12.03 -13.00 -9.25
C PRO A 29 -10.96 -12.33 -8.39
N VAL A 30 -9.81 -12.02 -8.99
CA VAL A 30 -8.69 -11.32 -8.35
C VAL A 30 -8.40 -10.02 -9.09
N HIS A 31 -8.51 -8.90 -8.39
CA HIS A 31 -8.18 -7.58 -8.90
C HIS A 31 -6.81 -7.12 -8.38
N LYS A 32 -5.93 -6.72 -9.30
CA LYS A 32 -4.60 -6.19 -9.00
C LYS A 32 -4.59 -4.69 -9.30
N THR A 33 -4.10 -3.88 -8.37
CA THR A 33 -4.00 -2.44 -8.60
C THR A 33 -2.79 -1.84 -7.89
N TRP A 34 -2.13 -0.89 -8.55
CA TRP A 34 -1.05 -0.12 -7.96
C TRP A 34 -1.53 0.74 -6.76
N ARG A 35 -2.82 1.09 -6.72
CA ARG A 35 -3.41 1.88 -5.64
C ARG A 35 -3.37 1.18 -4.28
N LEU A 36 -3.17 -0.14 -4.25
CA LEU A 36 -2.92 -0.92 -3.04
C LEU A 36 -1.43 -1.19 -2.77
N ASN A 37 -0.50 -0.65 -3.57
CA ASN A 37 0.94 -0.82 -3.34
C ASN A 37 1.37 -0.28 -1.98
N GLU A 38 2.52 -0.76 -1.52
CA GLU A 38 3.22 -0.15 -0.38
C GLU A 38 3.63 1.29 -0.71
N ARG A 39 3.78 2.11 0.32
CA ARG A 39 4.26 3.48 0.21
C ARG A 39 5.56 3.53 -0.60
N HIS A 40 5.64 4.46 -1.53
CA HIS A 40 6.86 4.68 -2.29
C HIS A 40 7.90 5.43 -1.47
N TYR A 41 9.03 4.79 -1.24
CA TYR A 41 10.08 5.31 -0.36
C TYR A 41 11.01 6.33 -1.02
N GLY A 42 10.76 6.70 -2.29
CA GLY A 42 11.50 7.75 -2.98
C GLY A 42 12.99 7.46 -3.08
N GLY A 43 13.80 8.46 -2.83
CA GLY A 43 15.26 8.37 -2.82
C GLY A 43 15.85 7.49 -1.72
N LEU A 44 15.02 6.93 -0.83
CA LEU A 44 15.44 5.93 0.17
C LEU A 44 15.33 4.50 -0.36
N THR A 45 14.82 4.31 -1.58
CA THR A 45 14.67 3.00 -2.21
C THR A 45 16.05 2.34 -2.34
N GLY A 46 16.12 1.06 -1.93
CA GLY A 46 17.35 0.27 -1.95
C GLY A 46 18.28 0.48 -0.75
N LEU A 47 18.11 1.56 0.01
CA LEU A 47 18.93 1.82 1.20
C LEU A 47 18.39 1.05 2.41
N ASN A 48 19.29 0.42 3.15
CA ASN A 48 18.96 -0.13 4.48
C ASN A 48 18.89 1.00 5.54
N LYS A 49 18.44 0.66 6.75
CA LYS A 49 18.28 1.65 7.83
C LYS A 49 19.56 2.35 8.21
N THR A 50 20.67 1.61 8.25
CA THR A 50 21.99 2.13 8.64
C THR A 50 22.54 3.07 7.58
N GLU A 51 22.46 2.70 6.31
CA GLU A 51 22.87 3.53 5.17
C GLU A 51 22.05 4.83 5.10
N THR A 52 20.73 4.72 5.30
CA THR A 52 19.85 5.89 5.32
C THR A 52 20.21 6.84 6.45
N ALA A 53 20.46 6.31 7.66
CA ALA A 53 20.86 7.12 8.81
C ALA A 53 22.24 7.75 8.63
N ALA A 54 23.19 7.03 8.04
CA ALA A 54 24.51 7.56 7.73
C ALA A 54 24.47 8.71 6.72
N LYS A 55 23.57 8.62 5.72
CA LYS A 55 23.43 9.63 4.65
C LYS A 55 22.64 10.87 5.10
N HIS A 56 21.59 10.69 5.89
CA HIS A 56 20.62 11.75 6.18
C HIS A 56 20.49 12.12 7.65
N GLY A 57 21.19 11.39 8.54
CA GLY A 57 21.05 11.53 9.99
C GLY A 57 19.85 10.78 10.56
N GLU A 58 19.99 10.21 11.76
CA GLU A 58 18.92 9.41 12.41
C GLU A 58 17.65 10.22 12.65
N ALA A 59 17.78 11.49 13.07
CA ALA A 59 16.64 12.36 13.35
C ALA A 59 15.77 12.56 12.09
N GLN A 60 16.39 12.81 10.94
CA GLN A 60 15.66 12.99 9.68
C GLN A 60 14.98 11.69 9.22
N VAL A 61 15.65 10.56 9.39
CA VAL A 61 15.08 9.24 9.07
C VAL A 61 13.87 8.95 9.94
N GLN A 62 13.93 9.30 11.23
CA GLN A 62 12.77 9.17 12.13
C GLN A 62 11.59 10.04 11.68
N ILE A 63 11.83 11.27 11.24
CA ILE A 63 10.78 12.15 10.70
C ILE A 63 10.09 11.48 9.51
N TRP A 64 10.83 11.01 8.51
CA TRP A 64 10.24 10.34 7.33
C TRP A 64 9.47 9.06 7.66
N ARG A 65 9.89 8.34 8.72
CA ARG A 65 9.24 7.09 9.16
C ARG A 65 8.03 7.30 10.03
N ARG A 66 8.03 8.37 10.83
CA ARG A 66 7.06 8.59 11.90
C ARG A 66 6.12 9.76 11.66
N SER A 67 6.36 10.58 10.63
CA SER A 67 5.46 11.66 10.30
C SER A 67 4.35 11.19 9.37
N PHE A 68 3.19 11.81 9.48
CA PHE A 68 2.04 11.52 8.64
C PHE A 68 2.19 12.11 7.23
N ASP A 69 2.69 13.34 7.12
CA ASP A 69 2.66 14.13 5.88
C ASP A 69 4.04 14.52 5.33
N VAL A 70 5.15 14.26 6.05
CA VAL A 70 6.49 14.55 5.55
C VAL A 70 7.00 13.40 4.67
N PRO A 71 7.12 13.58 3.35
CA PRO A 71 7.62 12.56 2.46
C PRO A 71 9.16 12.48 2.50
N PRO A 72 9.75 11.34 2.09
CA PRO A 72 11.17 11.25 1.80
C PRO A 72 11.51 12.06 0.53
N PRO A 73 12.81 12.28 0.24
CA PRO A 73 13.23 12.87 -1.02
C PRO A 73 12.73 12.05 -2.22
N PRO A 74 12.49 12.69 -3.37
CA PRO A 74 12.06 11.99 -4.57
C PRO A 74 13.10 10.97 -5.05
N LEU A 75 12.64 9.97 -5.79
CA LEU A 75 13.50 9.07 -6.53
C LEU A 75 14.05 9.81 -7.75
N GLU A 76 15.35 10.05 -7.73
CA GLU A 76 16.04 10.77 -8.79
C GLU A 76 16.20 9.88 -10.04
N GLU A 77 16.17 10.48 -11.24
CA GLU A 77 16.40 9.77 -12.51
C GLU A 77 17.79 9.12 -12.58
N SER A 78 18.76 9.68 -11.85
CA SER A 78 20.12 9.16 -11.73
C SER A 78 20.22 7.90 -10.87
N SER A 79 19.17 7.56 -10.11
CA SER A 79 19.14 6.34 -9.30
C SER A 79 19.05 5.10 -10.18
N GLU A 80 19.82 4.06 -9.81
CA GLU A 80 19.72 2.74 -10.47
C GLU A 80 18.32 2.14 -10.40
N PHE A 81 17.54 2.47 -9.35
CA PHE A 81 16.18 2.01 -9.17
C PHE A 81 15.16 2.74 -10.03
N TYR A 82 15.47 3.94 -10.55
CA TYR A 82 14.51 4.73 -11.31
C TYR A 82 14.02 3.98 -12.55
N LYS A 83 14.94 3.52 -13.39
CA LYS A 83 14.58 2.76 -14.61
C LYS A 83 13.92 1.43 -14.29
N ILE A 84 14.43 0.73 -13.26
CA ILE A 84 13.86 -0.56 -12.83
C ILE A 84 12.38 -0.40 -12.47
N ILE A 85 12.03 0.69 -11.79
CA ILE A 85 10.67 0.95 -11.34
C ILE A 85 9.81 1.52 -12.47
N MET A 86 10.31 2.50 -13.22
CA MET A 86 9.54 3.20 -14.25
C MET A 86 9.30 2.35 -15.50
N ASP A 87 10.18 1.39 -15.79
CA ASP A 87 10.07 0.48 -16.92
C ASP A 87 9.48 -0.89 -16.52
N ASP A 88 9.02 -1.02 -15.28
CA ASP A 88 8.43 -2.28 -14.79
C ASP A 88 7.14 -2.59 -15.56
N PRO A 89 7.04 -3.76 -16.22
CA PRO A 89 5.85 -4.12 -16.99
C PRO A 89 4.56 -4.19 -16.20
N ARG A 90 4.63 -4.30 -14.87
CA ARG A 90 3.45 -4.24 -13.99
C ARG A 90 2.72 -2.89 -14.06
N TYR A 91 3.41 -1.84 -14.50
CA TYR A 91 2.90 -0.47 -14.64
C TYR A 91 2.72 -0.05 -16.12
N ALA A 92 2.68 -1.00 -17.04
CA ALA A 92 2.52 -0.71 -18.46
C ALA A 92 1.16 -0.08 -18.81
N VAL A 93 0.14 -0.35 -18.00
CA VAL A 93 -1.23 0.15 -18.21
C VAL A 93 -1.56 1.26 -17.24
N GLU A 94 -1.27 1.08 -15.97
CA GLU A 94 -1.55 2.04 -14.88
C GLU A 94 -0.49 1.93 -13.76
N PRO A 95 -0.17 3.03 -13.08
CA PRO A 95 -0.59 4.40 -13.36
C PRO A 95 0.08 4.96 -14.61
N SER A 96 -0.44 6.09 -15.14
CA SER A 96 0.32 6.86 -16.12
C SER A 96 1.66 7.31 -15.52
N LYS A 97 2.64 7.62 -16.37
CA LYS A 97 3.96 8.07 -15.89
C LYS A 97 3.88 9.32 -15.00
N ASP A 98 2.92 10.21 -15.30
CA ASP A 98 2.71 11.45 -14.55
C ASP A 98 2.02 11.22 -13.20
N GLU A 99 1.26 10.12 -13.07
CA GLU A 99 0.60 9.73 -11.81
C GLU A 99 1.48 8.84 -10.94
N PHE A 100 2.57 8.27 -11.52
CA PHE A 100 3.44 7.36 -10.77
C PHE A 100 4.16 8.12 -9.65
N PRO A 101 3.99 7.72 -8.37
CA PRO A 101 4.61 8.44 -7.27
C PRO A 101 6.12 8.23 -7.25
N LEU A 102 6.89 9.32 -7.28
CA LEU A 102 8.34 9.29 -7.07
C LEU A 102 8.73 9.33 -5.59
N PHE A 103 7.78 9.58 -4.71
CA PHE A 103 7.90 9.55 -3.25
C PHE A 103 6.51 9.59 -2.62
N GLU A 104 6.36 9.07 -1.42
CA GLU A 104 5.11 9.17 -0.67
C GLU A 104 5.33 9.35 0.83
N SER A 105 4.56 10.24 1.43
CA SER A 105 4.22 10.19 2.85
C SER A 105 3.07 9.21 3.08
N LEU A 106 2.73 8.90 4.34
CA LEU A 106 1.53 8.10 4.63
C LEU A 106 0.27 8.79 4.08
N LYS A 107 0.17 10.11 4.20
CA LYS A 107 -0.92 10.92 3.65
C LYS A 107 -1.08 10.71 2.14
N LEU A 108 0.00 10.77 1.37
CA LEU A 108 -0.04 10.56 -0.08
C LEU A 108 -0.45 9.12 -0.44
N THR A 109 0.05 8.13 0.28
CA THR A 109 -0.37 6.73 0.12
C THR A 109 -1.88 6.58 0.33
N ILE A 110 -2.43 7.19 1.38
CA ILE A 110 -3.86 7.18 1.66
C ILE A 110 -4.65 7.86 0.55
N GLN A 111 -4.20 9.01 0.05
CA GLN A 111 -4.87 9.74 -1.02
C GLN A 111 -5.06 8.93 -2.31
N ARG A 112 -4.11 8.05 -2.67
CA ARG A 112 -4.28 7.17 -3.82
C ARG A 112 -5.03 5.87 -3.52
N THR A 113 -5.03 5.42 -2.27
CA THR A 113 -5.71 4.19 -1.85
C THR A 113 -7.23 4.40 -1.73
N LEU A 114 -7.67 5.51 -1.15
CA LEU A 114 -9.08 5.76 -0.85
C LEU A 114 -9.99 5.85 -2.08
N PRO A 115 -9.61 6.43 -3.22
CA PRO A 115 -10.45 6.34 -4.42
C PRO A 115 -10.76 4.90 -4.83
N TYR A 116 -9.78 4.02 -4.83
CA TYR A 116 -10.00 2.60 -5.13
C TYR A 116 -10.90 1.92 -4.09
N TRP A 117 -10.72 2.23 -2.82
CA TRP A 117 -11.59 1.76 -1.76
C TRP A 117 -13.05 2.18 -1.99
N ASN A 118 -13.28 3.49 -2.21
CA ASN A 118 -14.62 4.04 -2.35
C ASN A 118 -15.33 3.63 -3.64
N ASP A 119 -14.60 3.58 -4.76
CA ASP A 119 -15.19 3.42 -6.09
C ASP A 119 -15.28 1.96 -6.54
N VAL A 120 -14.44 1.08 -5.97
CA VAL A 120 -14.39 -0.33 -6.37
C VAL A 120 -14.77 -1.26 -5.21
N ILE A 121 -14.16 -1.12 -4.04
CA ILE A 121 -14.35 -2.09 -2.95
C ILE A 121 -15.69 -1.85 -2.23
N VAL A 122 -16.01 -0.62 -1.87
CA VAL A 122 -17.27 -0.29 -1.17
C VAL A 122 -18.52 -0.73 -1.94
N PRO A 123 -18.65 -0.52 -3.26
CA PRO A 123 -19.79 -1.04 -4.02
C PRO A 123 -19.94 -2.56 -3.90
N GLN A 124 -18.84 -3.31 -3.97
CA GLN A 124 -18.87 -4.77 -3.83
C GLN A 124 -19.31 -5.21 -2.43
N ILE A 125 -18.90 -4.47 -1.38
CA ILE A 125 -19.36 -4.74 -0.01
C ILE A 125 -20.88 -4.48 0.11
N LYS A 126 -21.36 -3.42 -0.53
CA LYS A 126 -22.81 -3.12 -0.55
C LYS A 126 -23.63 -4.18 -1.31
N GLU A 127 -23.01 -4.92 -2.23
CA GLU A 127 -23.60 -6.10 -2.85
C GLU A 127 -23.54 -7.36 -1.95
N VAL A 128 -23.19 -7.19 -0.67
CA VAL A 128 -23.05 -8.27 0.33
C VAL A 128 -21.97 -9.30 -0.04
N LYS A 129 -20.92 -8.89 -0.75
CA LYS A 129 -19.78 -9.74 -1.06
C LYS A 129 -18.80 -9.83 0.11
N SER A 130 -18.28 -11.02 0.30
CA SER A 130 -17.15 -11.29 1.21
C SER A 130 -15.85 -11.02 0.49
N ILE A 131 -15.12 -9.99 0.90
CA ILE A 131 -13.95 -9.48 0.19
C ILE A 131 -12.65 -9.82 0.95
N LEU A 132 -11.67 -10.36 0.25
CA LEU A 132 -10.32 -10.56 0.76
C LEU A 132 -9.38 -9.49 0.18
N ILE A 133 -8.61 -8.80 1.04
CA ILE A 133 -7.61 -7.83 0.62
C ILE A 133 -6.25 -8.26 1.17
N ALA A 134 -5.31 -8.56 0.27
CA ALA A 134 -3.92 -8.81 0.61
C ALA A 134 -3.05 -7.68 0.04
N ALA A 135 -2.57 -6.80 0.91
CA ALA A 135 -1.82 -5.61 0.52
C ALA A 135 -0.66 -5.32 1.49
N HIS A 136 -0.40 -4.07 1.82
CA HIS A 136 0.78 -3.66 2.56
C HIS A 136 0.41 -2.83 3.78
N GLY A 137 1.34 -2.74 4.73
CA GLY A 137 1.11 -2.04 5.99
C GLY A 137 0.58 -0.61 5.81
N ASN A 138 1.17 0.19 4.92
CA ASN A 138 0.75 1.59 4.78
C ASN A 138 -0.57 1.74 3.99
N SER A 139 -0.81 0.96 2.95
CA SER A 139 -2.10 1.01 2.23
C SER A 139 -3.27 0.51 3.11
N LEU A 140 -3.07 -0.58 3.86
CA LEU A 140 -4.08 -1.10 4.80
C LEU A 140 -4.34 -0.15 5.97
N ARG A 141 -3.30 0.49 6.52
CA ARG A 141 -3.45 1.54 7.54
C ARG A 141 -4.30 2.70 7.05
N GLY A 142 -4.18 3.05 5.76
CA GLY A 142 -5.02 4.07 5.14
C GLY A 142 -6.50 3.72 5.18
N ILE A 143 -6.85 2.48 4.85
CA ILE A 143 -8.23 1.99 4.90
C ILE A 143 -8.74 1.99 6.35
N VAL A 144 -7.98 1.45 7.30
CA VAL A 144 -8.36 1.42 8.72
C VAL A 144 -8.54 2.85 9.27
N LYS A 145 -7.62 3.78 8.95
CA LYS A 145 -7.75 5.18 9.36
C LYS A 145 -9.07 5.79 8.90
N HIS A 146 -9.43 5.53 7.65
CA HIS A 146 -10.67 6.02 7.06
C HIS A 146 -11.90 5.45 7.79
N LEU A 147 -11.95 4.15 8.00
CA LEU A 147 -13.07 3.45 8.60
C LEU A 147 -13.28 3.77 10.09
N ASP A 148 -12.20 3.88 10.84
CA ASP A 148 -12.23 4.18 12.27
C ASP A 148 -12.15 5.68 12.58
N ASN A 149 -12.14 6.52 11.53
CA ASN A 149 -12.00 7.99 11.66
C ASN A 149 -10.84 8.39 12.58
N MET A 150 -9.70 7.69 12.44
CA MET A 150 -8.53 7.92 13.29
C MET A 150 -7.88 9.26 13.00
N SER A 151 -7.37 9.91 14.06
CA SER A 151 -6.53 11.11 13.91
C SER A 151 -5.20 10.79 13.24
N GLU A 152 -4.48 11.84 12.82
CA GLU A 152 -3.14 11.70 12.25
C GLU A 152 -2.14 11.12 13.28
N ASP A 153 -2.25 11.53 14.53
CA ASP A 153 -1.41 10.99 15.61
C ASP A 153 -1.75 9.52 15.91
N ALA A 154 -3.04 9.18 15.98
CA ALA A 154 -3.47 7.81 16.26
C ALA A 154 -2.99 6.82 15.19
N ILE A 155 -3.06 7.17 13.89
CA ILE A 155 -2.62 6.29 12.81
C ILE A 155 -1.11 6.05 12.84
N MET A 156 -0.32 7.00 13.35
CA MET A 156 1.13 6.83 13.46
C MET A 156 1.51 5.76 14.48
N GLY A 157 0.67 5.54 15.49
CA GLY A 157 0.83 4.47 16.50
C GLY A 157 0.28 3.11 16.06
N LEU A 158 -0.55 3.05 15.01
CA LEU A 158 -1.15 1.78 14.57
C LEU A 158 -0.10 0.87 13.91
N ASN A 159 0.04 -0.32 14.45
CA ASN A 159 0.84 -1.39 13.87
C ASN A 159 -0.07 -2.52 13.39
N LEU A 160 0.05 -2.90 12.13
CA LEU A 160 -0.63 -4.06 11.54
C LEU A 160 0.43 -5.17 11.37
N PRO A 161 0.41 -6.21 12.22
CA PRO A 161 1.39 -7.29 12.11
C PRO A 161 1.24 -8.06 10.80
N THR A 162 2.37 -8.43 10.19
CA THR A 162 2.39 -9.21 8.96
C THR A 162 1.86 -10.62 9.22
N GLY A 163 1.01 -11.12 8.31
CA GLY A 163 0.48 -12.49 8.37
C GLY A 163 -0.66 -12.68 9.38
N ILE A 164 -1.09 -11.64 10.06
CA ILE A 164 -2.26 -11.70 10.95
C ILE A 164 -3.45 -11.05 10.27
N PRO A 165 -4.51 -11.81 9.92
CA PRO A 165 -5.69 -11.24 9.32
C PRO A 165 -6.49 -10.43 10.34
N PHE A 166 -7.17 -9.37 9.88
CA PHE A 166 -8.18 -8.66 10.63
C PHE A 166 -9.46 -8.55 9.83
N VAL A 167 -10.59 -8.55 10.51
CA VAL A 167 -11.91 -8.54 9.90
C VAL A 167 -12.56 -7.18 10.15
N LEU A 168 -13.06 -6.59 9.07
CA LEU A 168 -13.89 -5.38 9.11
C LEU A 168 -15.33 -5.79 8.85
N SER A 169 -16.25 -5.41 9.72
CA SER A 169 -17.67 -5.68 9.53
C SER A 169 -18.37 -4.54 8.79
N SER A 170 -19.41 -4.88 8.03
CA SER A 170 -20.18 -3.91 7.23
C SER A 170 -20.87 -2.80 8.04
N MET A 171 -20.94 -2.90 9.36
CA MET A 171 -21.47 -1.83 10.22
C MET A 171 -20.58 -0.57 10.25
N LYS A 172 -19.36 -0.63 9.70
CA LYS A 172 -18.41 0.49 9.62
C LYS A 172 -18.27 1.09 8.21
N ILE A 173 -19.08 0.64 7.23
CA ILE A 173 -18.92 0.99 5.81
C ILE A 173 -20.14 1.73 5.27
#